data_48943a54d21c58bf77c0ec4878d6af72
#
_entry.id   48943a54d21c58bf77c0ec4878d6af72
#
_cell.length_a   1.000
_cell.length_b   1.000
_cell.length_c   1.000
_cell.angle_alpha   90.00
_cell.angle_beta   90.00
_cell.angle_gamma   90.00
#
_symmetry.space_group_name_H-M   'P 1'
#
loop_
_entity.id
_entity.type
_entity.pdbx_description
1 polymer ?
#
loop_
_entity_poly.entity_id
_entity_poly.type
_entity_poly.pdbx_seq_one_letter_code
_entity_poly.pdbx_strand_id
1 'polypeptide(L)'
;MGRTRIAVLGTGANGAAVAADLVRAGLDVTLIDQWPEHVEVMRRDGLTVESEHGSITVPVRAHHLCDVASMRTRFDVVLLVLKAYDTRWGAELVKSVVARDGVVVALQNGMTTADVADVVGTHRTLGAVLEISSTLFTPGVVERHSPRERSWFAVGSVDGATRGREEEVAGVLRHCGTVEVSREILSAKWMKLVLNAAELVPSALLDLSIAEAAHQPGMAEL
;
A
#
# COMPACT_ATOMS: atom_id res chain seq x y z
N MET A 1 -2.96 -26.71 1.01
CA MET A 1 -2.31 -25.50 0.51
C MET A 1 -1.80 -24.70 1.71
N GLY A 2 -0.54 -24.26 1.72
CA GLY A 2 -0.01 -23.40 2.77
C GLY A 2 -0.71 -22.05 2.74
N ARG A 3 -0.71 -21.34 3.87
CA ARG A 3 -1.28 -19.99 3.99
C ARG A 3 -0.38 -19.00 3.24
N THR A 4 -0.94 -18.15 2.38
CA THR A 4 -0.20 -17.09 1.67
C THR A 4 0.46 -16.15 2.68
N ARG A 5 1.77 -15.99 2.60
CA ARG A 5 2.56 -15.11 3.48
C ARG A 5 2.72 -13.76 2.80
N ILE A 6 2.29 -12.72 3.49
CA ILE A 6 2.24 -11.37 2.97
C ILE A 6 3.21 -10.49 3.75
N ALA A 7 4.01 -9.68 3.07
CA ALA A 7 4.73 -8.58 3.67
C ALA A 7 4.15 -7.25 3.23
N VAL A 8 4.07 -6.29 4.15
CA VAL A 8 3.77 -4.87 3.86
C VAL A 8 5.02 -4.07 4.19
N LEU A 9 5.69 -3.54 3.18
CA LEU A 9 6.83 -2.64 3.33
C LEU A 9 6.36 -1.19 3.22
N GLY A 10 6.55 -0.44 4.29
CA GLY A 10 6.03 0.91 4.46
C GLY A 10 4.66 0.87 5.15
N THR A 11 4.66 0.83 6.48
CA THR A 11 3.46 0.88 7.32
C THR A 11 3.14 2.30 7.79
N GLY A 12 3.39 3.29 6.92
CA GLY A 12 2.84 4.63 7.07
C GLY A 12 1.30 4.60 7.02
N ALA A 13 0.65 5.75 6.94
CA ALA A 13 -0.80 5.85 7.07
C ALA A 13 -1.59 4.81 6.25
N ASN A 14 -1.38 4.75 4.93
CA ASN A 14 -2.11 3.82 4.06
C ASN A 14 -1.66 2.36 4.25
N GLY A 15 -0.35 2.13 4.40
CA GLY A 15 0.18 0.78 4.60
C GLY A 15 -0.27 0.16 5.91
N ALA A 16 -0.36 0.95 6.98
CA ALA A 16 -0.89 0.52 8.28
C ALA A 16 -2.39 0.20 8.18
N ALA A 17 -3.19 1.05 7.51
CA ALA A 17 -4.62 0.80 7.31
C ALA A 17 -4.86 -0.51 6.54
N VAL A 18 -4.12 -0.73 5.43
CA VAL A 18 -4.18 -1.99 4.66
C VAL A 18 -3.75 -3.18 5.51
N ALA A 19 -2.62 -3.08 6.21
CA ALA A 19 -2.11 -4.17 7.05
C ALA A 19 -3.10 -4.57 8.15
N ALA A 20 -3.73 -3.60 8.81
CA ALA A 20 -4.73 -3.86 9.84
C ALA A 20 -5.93 -4.65 9.31
N ASP A 21 -6.46 -4.26 8.14
CA ASP A 21 -7.57 -4.97 7.50
C ASP A 21 -7.19 -6.42 7.16
N LEU A 22 -6.00 -6.64 6.61
CA LEU A 22 -5.51 -7.98 6.27
C LEU A 22 -5.33 -8.86 7.53
N VAL A 23 -4.77 -8.30 8.60
CA VAL A 23 -4.62 -9.00 9.88
C VAL A 23 -5.98 -9.34 10.49
N ARG A 24 -6.94 -8.42 10.47
CA ARG A 24 -8.33 -8.67 10.91
C ARG A 24 -9.02 -9.78 10.13
N ALA A 25 -8.75 -9.85 8.84
CA ALA A 25 -9.24 -10.93 7.98
C ALA A 25 -8.55 -12.28 8.28
N GLY A 26 -7.61 -12.28 9.20
CA GLY A 26 -6.90 -13.47 9.65
C GLY A 26 -5.80 -13.91 8.70
N LEU A 27 -5.30 -13.07 7.80
CA LEU A 27 -4.19 -13.39 6.88
C LEU A 27 -2.83 -13.40 7.61
N ASP A 28 -1.85 -14.05 7.00
CA ASP A 28 -0.47 -14.14 7.52
C ASP A 28 0.34 -12.93 7.04
N VAL A 29 0.33 -11.85 7.82
CA VAL A 29 0.92 -10.56 7.46
C VAL A 29 2.11 -10.23 8.35
N THR A 30 3.17 -9.74 7.73
CA THR A 30 4.37 -9.19 8.37
C THR A 30 4.53 -7.74 7.93
N LEU A 31 4.69 -6.84 8.88
CA LEU A 31 4.86 -5.41 8.68
C LEU A 31 6.35 -5.05 8.75
N ILE A 32 6.83 -4.22 7.83
CA ILE A 32 8.22 -3.77 7.78
C ILE A 32 8.21 -2.25 7.61
N ASP A 33 8.86 -1.53 8.51
CA ASP A 33 8.90 -0.07 8.46
C ASP A 33 10.26 0.50 8.85
N GLN A 34 10.49 1.75 8.43
CA GLN A 34 11.72 2.49 8.71
C GLN A 34 11.65 3.31 10.00
N TRP A 35 10.46 3.61 10.51
CA TRP A 35 10.29 4.44 11.71
C TRP A 35 10.41 3.59 12.98
N PRO A 36 11.55 3.68 13.71
CA PRO A 36 11.82 2.76 14.82
C PRO A 36 10.75 2.81 15.90
N GLU A 37 10.31 3.99 16.31
CA GLU A 37 9.32 4.15 17.37
C GLU A 37 7.97 3.53 16.98
N HIS A 38 7.55 3.71 15.73
CA HIS A 38 6.33 3.10 15.19
C HIS A 38 6.40 1.56 15.23
N VAL A 39 7.54 1.00 14.83
CA VAL A 39 7.75 -0.46 14.88
C VAL A 39 7.70 -0.97 16.32
N GLU A 40 8.34 -0.29 17.27
CA GLU A 40 8.38 -0.74 18.67
C GLU A 40 7.01 -0.64 19.35
N VAL A 41 6.24 0.43 19.07
CA VAL A 41 4.85 0.54 19.55
C VAL A 41 3.99 -0.57 18.97
N MET A 42 4.07 -0.82 17.65
CA MET A 42 3.33 -1.91 17.01
C MET A 42 3.67 -3.30 17.58
N ARG A 43 4.95 -3.53 17.93
CA ARG A 43 5.37 -4.79 18.56
C ARG A 43 4.79 -4.99 19.95
N ARG A 44 4.79 -3.92 20.75
CA ARG A 44 4.38 -3.95 22.15
C ARG A 44 2.87 -3.94 22.32
N ASP A 45 2.20 -3.01 21.62
CA ASP A 45 0.80 -2.65 21.86
C ASP A 45 -0.13 -3.10 20.71
N GLY A 46 0.43 -3.47 19.55
CA GLY A 46 -0.31 -3.72 18.33
C GLY A 46 -0.49 -2.45 17.48
N LEU A 47 -1.20 -2.60 16.37
CA LEU A 47 -1.54 -1.51 15.45
C LEU A 47 -2.98 -1.07 15.72
N THR A 48 -3.15 0.19 16.08
CA THR A 48 -4.48 0.80 16.33
C THR A 48 -4.95 1.54 15.08
N VAL A 49 -6.20 1.30 14.71
CA VAL A 49 -6.91 2.04 13.66
C VAL A 49 -8.08 2.78 14.28
N GLU A 50 -8.04 4.10 14.20
CA GLU A 50 -9.11 5.00 14.60
C GLU A 50 -9.92 5.41 13.38
N SER A 51 -11.23 5.49 13.51
CA SER A 51 -12.17 5.91 12.47
C SER A 51 -13.40 6.57 13.08
N GLU A 52 -14.28 7.12 12.27
CA GLU A 52 -15.59 7.64 12.71
C GLU A 52 -16.46 6.59 13.41
N HIS A 53 -16.19 5.31 13.20
CA HIS A 53 -16.94 4.19 13.80
C HIS A 53 -16.28 3.63 15.06
N GLY A 54 -15.21 4.25 15.55
CA GLY A 54 -14.50 3.85 16.76
C GLY A 54 -13.05 3.43 16.50
N SER A 55 -12.44 2.85 17.50
CA SER A 55 -11.04 2.44 17.50
C SER A 55 -10.92 0.92 17.65
N ILE A 56 -10.00 0.34 16.91
CA ILE A 56 -9.65 -1.08 17.00
C ILE A 56 -8.14 -1.24 17.09
N THR A 57 -7.67 -2.18 17.89
CA THR A 57 -6.26 -2.57 17.94
C THR A 57 -6.10 -4.02 17.52
N VAL A 58 -5.15 -4.27 16.62
CA VAL A 58 -4.83 -5.61 16.13
C VAL A 58 -3.38 -5.98 16.49
N PRO A 59 -3.12 -7.20 16.99
CA PRO A 59 -1.76 -7.67 17.21
C PRO A 59 -1.07 -7.88 15.86
N VAL A 60 0.13 -7.35 15.68
CA VAL A 60 0.88 -7.43 14.42
C VAL A 60 2.30 -7.93 14.64
N ARG A 61 2.90 -8.48 13.59
CA ARG A 61 4.33 -8.79 13.52
C ARG A 61 5.02 -7.66 12.78
N ALA A 62 5.64 -6.76 13.52
CA ALA A 62 6.35 -5.61 12.97
C ALA A 62 7.86 -5.78 13.04
N HIS A 63 8.58 -5.32 12.03
CA HIS A 63 10.02 -5.43 11.87
C HIS A 63 10.62 -4.12 11.38
N HIS A 64 11.83 -3.83 11.85
CA HIS A 64 12.66 -2.77 11.29
C HIS A 64 13.23 -3.19 9.93
N LEU A 65 13.63 -2.21 9.10
CA LEU A 65 14.28 -2.49 7.81
C LEU A 65 15.51 -3.40 7.96
N CYS A 66 16.31 -3.19 9.00
CA CYS A 66 17.53 -3.97 9.24
C CYS A 66 17.23 -5.45 9.55
N ASP A 67 16.05 -5.78 10.07
CA ASP A 67 15.68 -7.17 10.39
C ASP A 67 15.52 -8.00 9.11
N VAL A 68 15.22 -7.36 7.96
CA VAL A 68 15.02 -8.05 6.68
C VAL A 68 16.23 -8.88 6.29
N ALA A 69 17.45 -8.40 6.56
CA ALA A 69 18.68 -9.12 6.25
C ALA A 69 18.80 -10.48 6.97
N SER A 70 18.15 -10.62 8.13
CA SER A 70 18.17 -11.86 8.94
C SER A 70 16.92 -12.72 8.76
N MET A 71 15.90 -12.25 8.01
CA MET A 71 14.65 -12.98 7.81
C MET A 71 14.86 -14.27 7.02
N ARG A 72 14.40 -15.38 7.60
CA ARG A 72 14.33 -16.67 6.92
C ARG A 72 13.00 -16.89 6.20
N THR A 73 11.98 -16.14 6.58
CA THR A 73 10.65 -16.15 5.93
C THR A 73 10.78 -15.68 4.50
N ARG A 74 10.07 -16.36 3.60
CA ARG A 74 9.89 -15.94 2.21
C ARG A 74 8.43 -15.60 1.98
N PHE A 75 8.17 -14.43 1.38
CA PHE A 75 6.82 -13.91 1.18
C PHE A 75 6.31 -14.24 -0.21
N ASP A 76 5.08 -14.69 -0.27
CA ASP A 76 4.39 -15.01 -1.53
C ASP A 76 3.87 -13.73 -2.21
N VAL A 77 3.50 -12.72 -1.39
CA VAL A 77 3.08 -11.38 -1.84
C VAL A 77 3.80 -10.33 -0.99
N VAL A 78 4.44 -9.36 -1.63
CA VAL A 78 5.00 -8.18 -0.97
C VAL A 78 4.28 -6.94 -1.48
N LEU A 79 3.62 -6.21 -0.60
CA LEU A 79 2.99 -4.93 -0.89
C LEU A 79 3.98 -3.80 -0.57
N LEU A 80 4.42 -3.05 -1.60
CA LEU A 80 5.21 -1.83 -1.42
C LEU A 80 4.26 -0.65 -1.26
N VAL A 81 4.22 -0.06 -0.07
CA VAL A 81 3.36 1.09 0.27
C VAL A 81 4.21 2.28 0.73
N LEU A 82 5.41 2.36 0.21
CA LEU A 82 6.37 3.45 0.42
C LEU A 82 5.98 4.70 -0.38
N LYS A 83 6.62 5.82 -0.07
CA LYS A 83 6.61 6.98 -0.97
C LYS A 83 7.31 6.63 -2.28
N ALA A 84 6.89 7.25 -3.39
CA ALA A 84 7.38 6.92 -4.73
C ALA A 84 8.91 7.00 -4.87
N TYR A 85 9.54 7.98 -4.23
CA TYR A 85 11.00 8.17 -4.25
C TYR A 85 11.78 7.05 -3.52
N ASP A 86 11.09 6.24 -2.70
CA ASP A 86 11.69 5.13 -1.95
C ASP A 86 11.53 3.78 -2.66
N THR A 87 10.87 3.74 -3.83
CA THR A 87 10.47 2.49 -4.50
C THR A 87 11.65 1.59 -4.80
N ARG A 88 12.72 2.14 -5.40
CA ARG A 88 13.85 1.34 -5.89
C ARG A 88 14.60 0.66 -4.75
N TRP A 89 14.95 1.41 -3.69
CA TRP A 89 15.62 0.81 -2.55
C TRP A 89 14.71 -0.18 -1.80
N GLY A 90 13.42 0.12 -1.70
CA GLY A 90 12.45 -0.79 -1.09
C GLY A 90 12.33 -2.11 -1.84
N ALA A 91 12.30 -2.07 -3.17
CA ALA A 91 12.32 -3.27 -4.01
C ALA A 91 13.61 -4.09 -3.85
N GLU A 92 14.79 -3.43 -3.81
CA GLU A 92 16.07 -4.10 -3.55
C GLU A 92 16.10 -4.74 -2.15
N LEU A 93 15.59 -4.06 -1.13
CA LEU A 93 15.52 -4.59 0.23
C LEU A 93 14.72 -5.89 0.29
N VAL A 94 13.51 -5.91 -0.29
CA VAL A 94 12.63 -7.09 -0.19
C VAL A 94 12.96 -8.19 -1.16
N LYS A 95 13.74 -7.94 -2.21
CA LYS A 95 14.13 -8.92 -3.24
C LYS A 95 14.65 -10.22 -2.63
N SER A 96 15.42 -10.13 -1.53
CA SER A 96 16.02 -11.27 -0.85
C SER A 96 15.01 -12.13 -0.08
N VAL A 97 13.84 -11.58 0.25
CA VAL A 97 12.80 -12.24 1.06
C VAL A 97 11.54 -12.58 0.28
N VAL A 98 11.45 -12.22 -1.00
CA VAL A 98 10.36 -12.67 -1.87
C VAL A 98 10.55 -14.16 -2.19
N ALA A 99 9.49 -14.95 -2.11
CA ALA A 99 9.52 -16.36 -2.47
C ALA A 99 9.85 -16.55 -3.97
N ARG A 100 10.30 -17.75 -4.35
CA ARG A 100 10.70 -18.03 -5.74
C ARG A 100 9.63 -17.63 -6.75
N ASP A 101 8.37 -17.97 -6.45
CA ASP A 101 7.20 -17.66 -7.28
C ASP A 101 6.39 -16.49 -6.70
N GLY A 102 6.96 -15.74 -5.74
CA GLY A 102 6.33 -14.60 -5.10
C GLY A 102 6.30 -13.37 -6.00
N VAL A 103 5.38 -12.45 -5.71
CA VAL A 103 5.20 -11.20 -6.44
C VAL A 103 5.41 -9.98 -5.54
N VAL A 104 5.87 -8.89 -6.16
CA VAL A 104 5.99 -7.57 -5.55
C VAL A 104 4.96 -6.65 -6.20
N VAL A 105 4.12 -6.05 -5.39
CA VAL A 105 3.03 -5.18 -5.81
C VAL A 105 3.42 -3.73 -5.54
N ALA A 106 3.54 -2.93 -6.60
CA ALA A 106 3.77 -1.49 -6.50
C ALA A 106 2.45 -0.79 -6.10
N LEU A 107 2.09 -0.89 -4.82
CA LEU A 107 0.85 -0.32 -4.25
C LEU A 107 1.13 1.11 -3.76
N GLN A 108 1.47 1.99 -4.69
CA GLN A 108 1.93 3.36 -4.44
C GLN A 108 1.29 4.31 -5.43
N ASN A 109 1.09 5.56 -5.00
CA ASN A 109 0.80 6.64 -5.94
C ASN A 109 1.98 6.86 -6.90
N GLY A 110 1.69 7.38 -8.10
CA GLY A 110 2.71 7.65 -9.13
C GLY A 110 3.08 6.43 -9.97
N MET A 111 4.05 6.59 -10.87
CA MET A 111 4.42 5.63 -11.91
C MET A 111 5.60 4.74 -11.48
N THR A 112 5.47 4.09 -10.34
CA THR A 112 6.57 3.35 -9.67
C THR A 112 6.79 1.92 -10.17
N THR A 113 5.93 1.42 -11.04
CA THR A 113 5.90 0.00 -11.44
C THR A 113 7.16 -0.41 -12.21
N ALA A 114 7.69 0.49 -13.05
CA ALA A 114 8.92 0.24 -13.80
C ALA A 114 10.13 0.07 -12.88
N ASP A 115 10.25 0.91 -11.83
CA ASP A 115 11.35 0.81 -10.87
C ASP A 115 11.34 -0.53 -10.11
N VAL A 116 10.15 -1.05 -9.79
CA VAL A 116 10.01 -2.39 -9.19
C VAL A 116 10.40 -3.46 -10.20
N ALA A 117 9.93 -3.37 -11.45
CA ALA A 117 10.21 -4.34 -12.50
C ALA A 117 11.70 -4.43 -12.84
N ASP A 118 12.41 -3.31 -12.83
CA ASP A 118 13.87 -3.25 -13.03
C ASP A 118 14.64 -4.04 -11.96
N VAL A 119 14.10 -4.11 -10.75
CA VAL A 119 14.75 -4.77 -9.61
C VAL A 119 14.39 -6.26 -9.53
N VAL A 120 13.09 -6.60 -9.59
CA VAL A 120 12.63 -7.98 -9.35
C VAL A 120 12.20 -8.72 -10.61
N GLY A 121 12.16 -8.04 -11.76
CA GLY A 121 11.69 -8.56 -13.05
C GLY A 121 10.18 -8.36 -13.26
N THR A 122 9.77 -8.16 -14.53
CA THR A 122 8.37 -7.92 -14.90
C THR A 122 7.45 -9.08 -14.50
N HIS A 123 7.96 -10.33 -14.65
CA HIS A 123 7.22 -11.56 -14.30
C HIS A 123 6.89 -11.71 -12.80
N ARG A 124 7.43 -10.85 -11.95
CA ARG A 124 7.19 -10.80 -10.50
C ARG A 124 6.63 -9.46 -10.05
N THR A 125 6.33 -8.55 -10.97
CA THR A 125 5.86 -7.21 -10.67
C THR A 125 4.40 -7.04 -11.03
N LEU A 126 3.59 -6.62 -10.08
CA LEU A 126 2.24 -6.13 -10.29
C LEU A 126 2.16 -4.64 -9.99
N GLY A 127 1.49 -3.91 -10.85
CA GLY A 127 1.08 -2.54 -10.58
C GLY A 127 -0.21 -2.53 -9.77
N ALA A 128 -0.36 -1.54 -8.91
CA ALA A 128 -1.64 -1.31 -8.24
C ALA A 128 -1.90 0.18 -8.03
N VAL A 129 -3.18 0.52 -7.94
CA VAL A 129 -3.70 1.83 -7.54
C VAL A 129 -4.40 1.66 -6.21
N LEU A 130 -4.34 2.65 -5.34
CA LEU A 130 -5.10 2.69 -4.10
C LEU A 130 -5.84 4.02 -3.94
N GLU A 131 -7.06 3.93 -3.43
CA GLU A 131 -7.85 5.04 -2.92
C GLU A 131 -8.22 4.76 -1.47
N ILE A 132 -7.35 5.21 -0.58
CA ILE A 132 -7.54 5.22 0.88
C ILE A 132 -7.12 6.59 1.38
N SER A 133 -7.91 7.17 2.26
CA SER A 133 -7.56 8.36 3.02
C SER A 133 -7.28 7.99 4.46
N SER A 134 -6.05 8.20 4.88
CA SER A 134 -5.61 7.98 6.27
C SER A 134 -4.43 8.87 6.62
N THR A 135 -4.27 9.15 7.91
CA THR A 135 -3.15 9.91 8.48
C THR A 135 -2.49 9.13 9.60
N LEU A 136 -1.21 9.41 9.84
CA LEU A 136 -0.44 8.78 10.89
C LEU A 136 0.54 9.81 11.46
N PHE A 137 0.24 10.28 12.65
CA PHE A 137 1.07 11.24 13.39
C PHE A 137 1.62 10.64 14.69
N THR A 138 0.89 9.68 15.27
CA THR A 138 1.26 9.01 16.51
C THR A 138 1.76 7.59 16.19
N PRO A 139 2.94 7.19 16.69
CA PRO A 139 3.44 5.82 16.51
C PRO A 139 2.41 4.77 16.92
N GLY A 140 2.19 3.78 16.07
CA GLY A 140 1.25 2.68 16.33
C GLY A 140 -0.23 3.02 16.12
N VAL A 141 -0.58 4.29 15.82
CA VAL A 141 -1.98 4.72 15.64
C VAL A 141 -2.18 5.35 14.27
N VAL A 142 -3.07 4.76 13.47
CA VAL A 142 -3.49 5.31 12.18
C VAL A 142 -4.92 5.79 12.26
N GLU A 143 -5.16 7.03 11.84
CA GLU A 143 -6.49 7.59 11.65
C GLU A 143 -6.95 7.30 10.23
N ARG A 144 -8.05 6.57 10.07
CA ARG A 144 -8.62 6.21 8.77
C ARG A 144 -9.85 7.03 8.48
N HIS A 145 -9.78 7.88 7.45
CA HIS A 145 -10.86 8.79 7.05
C HIS A 145 -11.80 8.18 6.01
N SER A 146 -11.31 7.24 5.17
CA SER A 146 -12.16 6.49 4.25
C SER A 146 -12.48 5.12 4.83
N PRO A 147 -13.77 4.79 5.10
CA PRO A 147 -14.13 3.46 5.53
C PRO A 147 -13.82 2.43 4.42
N ARG A 148 -13.71 1.16 4.80
CA ARG A 148 -13.37 0.07 3.89
C ARG A 148 -14.31 0.02 2.68
N GLU A 149 -15.58 0.27 2.87
CA GLU A 149 -16.64 0.26 1.83
C GLU A 149 -16.45 1.33 0.76
N ARG A 150 -15.74 2.41 1.10
CA ARG A 150 -15.38 3.51 0.19
C ARG A 150 -13.91 3.46 -0.25
N SER A 151 -13.16 2.46 0.20
CA SER A 151 -11.79 2.24 -0.26
C SER A 151 -11.81 1.44 -1.54
N TRP A 152 -10.95 1.81 -2.50
CA TRP A 152 -10.89 1.18 -3.80
C TRP A 152 -9.45 0.90 -4.22
N PHE A 153 -9.29 -0.19 -4.96
CA PHE A 153 -8.01 -0.62 -5.51
C PHE A 153 -8.16 -1.06 -6.95
N ALA A 154 -7.11 -0.89 -7.75
CA ALA A 154 -6.91 -1.64 -8.97
C ALA A 154 -5.60 -2.40 -8.90
N VAL A 155 -5.54 -3.58 -9.49
CA VAL A 155 -4.32 -4.38 -9.61
C VAL A 155 -4.22 -4.97 -11.01
N GLY A 156 -3.01 -5.02 -11.55
CA GLY A 156 -2.81 -5.58 -12.89
C GLY A 156 -1.35 -5.86 -13.21
N SER A 157 -1.14 -6.71 -14.19
CA SER A 157 0.16 -6.97 -14.78
C SER A 157 0.62 -5.79 -15.63
N VAL A 158 1.93 -5.59 -15.73
CA VAL A 158 2.51 -4.55 -16.59
C VAL A 158 2.46 -4.96 -18.06
N ASP A 159 2.73 -6.24 -18.34
CA ASP A 159 2.88 -6.79 -19.68
C ASP A 159 2.28 -8.21 -19.83
N GLY A 160 1.41 -8.61 -18.92
CA GLY A 160 0.83 -9.96 -18.88
C GLY A 160 1.79 -11.05 -18.39
N ALA A 161 2.98 -10.68 -17.91
CA ALA A 161 4.01 -11.66 -17.53
C ALA A 161 3.73 -12.37 -16.20
N THR A 162 2.85 -11.83 -15.34
CA THR A 162 2.55 -12.38 -14.00
C THR A 162 1.61 -13.59 -14.01
N ARG A 163 1.02 -13.93 -15.17
CA ARG A 163 0.25 -15.18 -15.41
C ARG A 163 -0.86 -15.47 -14.41
N GLY A 164 -1.74 -14.48 -14.18
CA GLY A 164 -2.94 -14.64 -13.35
C GLY A 164 -2.70 -14.46 -11.85
N ARG A 165 -1.51 -13.99 -11.43
CA ARG A 165 -1.25 -13.62 -10.04
C ARG A 165 -2.03 -12.38 -9.62
N GLU A 166 -2.58 -11.63 -10.60
CA GLU A 166 -3.44 -10.46 -10.40
C GLU A 166 -4.67 -10.81 -9.54
N GLU A 167 -5.31 -11.93 -9.85
CA GLU A 167 -6.51 -12.37 -9.12
C GLU A 167 -6.18 -12.83 -7.70
N GLU A 168 -5.02 -13.44 -7.49
CA GLU A 168 -4.54 -13.78 -6.15
C GLU A 168 -4.35 -12.52 -5.29
N VAL A 169 -3.66 -11.50 -5.83
CA VAL A 169 -3.46 -10.23 -5.13
C VAL A 169 -4.77 -9.47 -4.96
N ALA A 170 -5.66 -9.50 -5.96
CA ALA A 170 -7.00 -8.93 -5.83
C ALA A 170 -7.78 -9.60 -4.69
N GLY A 171 -7.68 -10.91 -4.55
CA GLY A 171 -8.27 -11.66 -3.43
C GLY A 171 -7.76 -11.18 -2.07
N VAL A 172 -6.47 -10.89 -1.95
CA VAL A 172 -5.87 -10.28 -0.75
C VAL A 172 -6.44 -8.89 -0.50
N LEU A 173 -6.42 -8.01 -1.50
CA LEU A 173 -6.83 -6.61 -1.34
C LEU A 173 -8.36 -6.43 -1.15
N ARG A 174 -9.20 -7.39 -1.56
CA ARG A 174 -10.66 -7.38 -1.30
C ARG A 174 -10.99 -7.37 0.20
N HIS A 175 -10.07 -7.74 1.05
CA HIS A 175 -10.22 -7.56 2.50
C HIS A 175 -10.11 -6.09 2.93
N CYS A 176 -9.54 -5.22 2.09
CA CYS A 176 -9.32 -3.80 2.38
C CYS A 176 -10.32 -2.87 1.70
N GLY A 177 -11.01 -3.33 0.67
CA GLY A 177 -11.97 -2.52 -0.10
C GLY A 177 -12.43 -3.22 -1.38
N THR A 178 -13.05 -2.44 -2.29
CA THR A 178 -13.40 -2.91 -3.63
C THR A 178 -12.14 -3.02 -4.50
N VAL A 179 -12.02 -4.08 -5.29
CA VAL A 179 -10.83 -4.31 -6.13
C VAL A 179 -11.24 -4.61 -7.57
N GLU A 180 -10.64 -3.87 -8.49
CA GLU A 180 -10.70 -4.12 -9.93
C GLU A 180 -9.42 -4.82 -10.41
N VAL A 181 -9.55 -5.88 -11.19
CA VAL A 181 -8.43 -6.46 -11.92
C VAL A 181 -8.33 -5.75 -13.27
N SER A 182 -7.35 -4.89 -13.38
CA SER A 182 -7.16 -4.03 -14.56
C SER A 182 -6.34 -4.74 -15.63
N ARG A 183 -6.82 -4.66 -16.89
CA ARG A 183 -6.04 -5.09 -18.05
C ARG A 183 -4.99 -4.07 -18.47
N GLU A 184 -5.16 -2.82 -18.06
CA GLU A 184 -4.34 -1.65 -18.43
C GLU A 184 -3.93 -0.88 -17.17
N ILE A 185 -3.18 -1.55 -16.29
CA ILE A 185 -2.83 -0.97 -14.96
C ILE A 185 -2.04 0.35 -15.08
N LEU A 186 -1.22 0.51 -16.11
CA LEU A 186 -0.48 1.76 -16.31
C LEU A 186 -1.43 2.92 -16.65
N SER A 187 -2.48 2.67 -17.45
CA SER A 187 -3.51 3.65 -17.73
C SER A 187 -4.28 4.04 -16.46
N ALA A 188 -4.61 3.07 -15.61
CA ALA A 188 -5.25 3.34 -14.31
C ALA A 188 -4.35 4.18 -13.40
N LYS A 189 -3.03 3.91 -13.36
CA LYS A 189 -2.07 4.72 -12.60
C LYS A 189 -1.94 6.14 -13.16
N TRP A 190 -1.92 6.31 -14.47
CA TRP A 190 -1.92 7.63 -15.10
C TRP A 190 -3.19 8.42 -14.78
N MET A 191 -4.36 7.77 -14.86
CA MET A 191 -5.63 8.44 -14.51
C MET A 191 -5.61 8.90 -13.04
N LYS A 192 -5.15 8.04 -12.12
CA LYS A 192 -5.01 8.42 -10.70
C LYS A 192 -4.04 9.59 -10.50
N LEU A 193 -2.95 9.63 -11.27
CA LEU A 193 -1.99 10.74 -11.20
C LEU A 193 -2.62 12.06 -11.65
N VAL A 194 -3.43 12.03 -12.73
CA VAL A 194 -4.17 13.21 -13.22
C VAL A 194 -5.17 13.69 -12.16
N LEU A 195 -5.96 12.78 -11.58
CA LEU A 195 -6.89 13.12 -10.50
C LEU A 195 -6.17 13.73 -9.30
N ASN A 196 -5.07 13.11 -8.86
CA ASN A 196 -4.29 13.66 -7.75
C ASN A 196 -3.71 15.04 -8.08
N ALA A 197 -3.29 15.29 -9.32
CA ALA A 197 -2.79 16.62 -9.72
C ALA A 197 -3.90 17.67 -9.68
N ALA A 198 -5.11 17.33 -10.09
CA ALA A 198 -6.25 18.25 -10.07
C ALA A 198 -6.71 18.59 -8.63
N GLU A 199 -6.54 17.66 -7.67
CA GLU A 199 -6.97 17.85 -6.29
C GLU A 199 -5.86 18.39 -5.38
N LEU A 200 -4.68 17.78 -5.44
CA LEU A 200 -3.60 18.03 -4.47
C LEU A 200 -2.78 19.27 -4.81
N VAL A 201 -2.60 19.59 -6.11
CA VAL A 201 -1.80 20.75 -6.51
C VAL A 201 -2.48 22.06 -6.12
N PRO A 202 -3.77 22.29 -6.45
CA PRO A 202 -4.47 23.48 -5.99
C PRO A 202 -4.53 23.59 -4.46
N SER A 203 -4.81 22.48 -3.77
CA SER A 203 -4.80 22.43 -2.30
C SER A 203 -3.47 22.91 -1.73
N ALA A 204 -2.35 22.40 -2.25
CA ALA A 204 -1.02 22.77 -1.80
C ALA A 204 -0.64 24.24 -2.14
N LEU A 205 -1.03 24.72 -3.33
CA LEU A 205 -0.73 26.10 -3.75
C LEU A 205 -1.53 27.15 -3.00
N LEU A 206 -2.76 26.82 -2.63
CA LEU A 206 -3.67 27.71 -1.92
C LEU A 206 -3.54 27.61 -0.39
N ASP A 207 -2.79 26.63 0.10
CA ASP A 207 -2.69 26.29 1.54
C ASP A 207 -4.07 26.05 2.16
N LEU A 208 -4.92 25.31 1.43
CA LEU A 208 -6.28 24.94 1.82
C LEU A 208 -6.44 23.42 1.82
N SER A 209 -7.43 22.92 2.55
CA SER A 209 -7.84 21.52 2.39
C SER A 209 -8.35 21.26 0.98
N ILE A 210 -8.31 20.00 0.50
CA ILE A 210 -8.85 19.63 -0.82
C ILE A 210 -10.29 20.08 -0.99
N ALA A 211 -11.12 19.91 0.04
CA ALA A 211 -12.53 20.32 0.02
C ALA A 211 -12.69 21.83 -0.12
N GLU A 212 -11.91 22.63 0.62
CA GLU A 212 -11.94 24.09 0.54
C GLU A 212 -11.38 24.59 -0.79
N ALA A 213 -10.30 23.99 -1.28
CA ALA A 213 -9.72 24.33 -2.59
C ALA A 213 -10.69 24.08 -3.73
N ALA A 214 -11.42 22.96 -3.71
CA ALA A 214 -12.42 22.61 -4.74
C ALA A 214 -13.57 23.63 -4.85
N HIS A 215 -13.83 24.41 -3.82
CA HIS A 215 -14.88 25.46 -3.81
C HIS A 215 -14.36 26.84 -4.23
N GLN A 216 -13.07 26.99 -4.54
CA GLN A 216 -12.53 28.28 -4.98
C GLN A 216 -12.99 28.63 -6.39
N PRO A 217 -13.15 29.93 -6.71
CA PRO A 217 -13.53 30.38 -8.06
C PRO A 217 -12.54 29.84 -9.11
N GLY A 218 -13.05 29.31 -10.20
CA GLY A 218 -12.27 28.75 -11.32
C GLY A 218 -11.87 27.29 -11.17
N MET A 219 -12.09 26.65 -10.01
CA MET A 219 -11.73 25.25 -9.80
C MET A 219 -12.63 24.25 -10.55
N ALA A 220 -13.88 24.61 -10.81
CA ALA A 220 -14.80 23.75 -11.57
C ALA A 220 -14.50 23.72 -13.09
N GLU A 221 -13.58 24.55 -13.55
CA GLU A 221 -13.19 24.72 -14.96
C GLU A 221 -11.84 23.99 -15.26
N LEU A 222 -11.18 23.50 -14.21
CA LEU A 222 -9.96 22.68 -14.30
C LEU A 222 -10.29 21.20 -14.44
#